data_6196f0e4428f76c609cd1b1236822638
#
_entry.id   6196f0e4428f76c609cd1b1236822638
#
_cell.length_a   1.000
_cell.length_b   1.000
_cell.length_c   1.000
_cell.angle_alpha   90.00
_cell.angle_beta   90.00
_cell.angle_gamma   90.00
#
_symmetry.space_group_name_H-M   'P 1'
#
loop_
_entity.id
_entity.type
_entity.pdbx_description
1 polymer ?
#
loop_
_entity_poly.entity_id
_entity_poly.type
_entity_poly.pdbx_seq_one_letter_code
_entity_poly.pdbx_strand_id
1 'polypeptide(L)'
;MKNIYSVXPLFLFVFTVAINAQKITYFPAPNEEWKEKKPSVYKIDKDKLIEAVVFAQSNEYSGSKDLRIAILKGFEKEPFHEVLGPTKKRGGPAGMILKNGYVISKWGNTNRVDMTFSVTKSFLSTVAGLAYDKKLIVSEHDKVGNYIWDGTFDGNHNSKITWEHLLQQNSDWSGEIWGGKDWADRPPNKGGLDDWKHRKLQKPGTVMEYNDVRINVLAYALAHVWRKPIPQVLKENIMDKIGASTTWRWFGYHNAWTEIDGINVKSVTGGGHSGAGLFISTEDMARFGLLFLNDGVWNGKRLISSEWISKAITPSQPNINYGYLWWLNKKGNRHWEGLSENIFYAAGFGGNFIVIDRENDLVVVTRWLQPSKIKEFMQKINTALH
;
A
#
# COMPACT_ATOMS: atom_id res chain seq x y z
N MET A 1 -71.78 27.76 -32.57
CA MET A 1 -70.66 26.82 -32.32
C MET A 1 -69.44 27.63 -31.93
N LYS A 2 -69.08 27.66 -30.65
CA LYS A 2 -67.88 28.40 -30.15
C LYS A 2 -66.72 27.44 -29.99
N ASN A 3 -65.65 27.64 -30.72
CA ASN A 3 -64.44 26.87 -30.61
C ASN A 3 -63.62 27.37 -29.42
N ILE A 4 -63.43 26.51 -28.42
CA ILE A 4 -62.59 26.77 -27.25
C ILE A 4 -61.21 26.16 -27.56
N TYR A 5 -60.19 27.00 -27.77
CA TYR A 5 -58.79 26.56 -27.89
C TYR A 5 -58.20 26.45 -26.50
N SER A 6 -57.81 25.23 -26.16
CA SER A 6 -57.10 24.93 -24.91
C SER A 6 -55.60 25.10 -25.14
N VAL A 7 -54.98 25.96 -24.37
CA VAL A 7 -53.52 26.19 -24.42
C VAL A 7 -52.87 25.48 -23.21
N UNK A 8 -52.02 24.48 -23.21
CA UNK A 8 -51.47 23.99 -22.42
C UNK A 8 -50.43 24.59 -22.07
N PRO A 9 -50.17 24.62 -21.05
CA PRO A 9 -48.95 25.24 -20.61
C PRO A 9 -47.71 24.38 -20.96
N LEU A 10 -46.79 25.02 -21.57
CA LEU A 10 -45.49 24.42 -21.92
C LEU A 10 -44.61 24.48 -20.66
N PHE A 11 -44.37 23.35 -20.02
CA PHE A 11 -43.42 23.27 -18.90
C PHE A 11 -41.98 23.17 -19.49
N LEU A 12 -41.25 24.26 -19.32
CA LEU A 12 -39.83 24.28 -19.69
C LEU A 12 -39.02 23.65 -18.54
N PHE A 13 -38.54 22.43 -18.77
CA PHE A 13 -37.61 21.79 -17.83
C PHE A 13 -36.22 22.37 -18.04
N VAL A 14 -35.77 23.25 -17.13
CA VAL A 14 -34.41 23.74 -17.12
C VAL A 14 -33.53 22.69 -16.44
N PHE A 15 -32.79 21.96 -17.25
CA PHE A 15 -31.75 21.07 -16.74
C PHE A 15 -30.55 21.90 -16.34
N THR A 16 -30.37 22.14 -15.04
CA THR A 16 -29.11 22.68 -14.52
C THR A 16 -28.04 21.58 -14.57
N VAL A 17 -27.21 21.65 -15.58
CA VAL A 17 -25.99 20.83 -15.61
C VAL A 17 -25.03 21.46 -14.61
N ALA A 18 -24.88 20.82 -13.46
CA ALA A 18 -23.83 21.19 -12.50
C ALA A 18 -22.50 20.85 -13.18
N ILE A 19 -21.84 21.85 -13.72
CA ILE A 19 -20.47 21.72 -14.20
C ILE A 19 -19.61 21.59 -12.94
N ASN A 20 -19.32 20.37 -12.54
CA ASN A 20 -18.27 20.12 -11.56
C ASN A 20 -16.96 20.59 -12.22
N ALA A 21 -16.46 21.74 -11.79
CA ALA A 21 -15.15 22.19 -12.18
C ALA A 21 -14.15 21.09 -11.85
N GLN A 22 -13.64 20.43 -12.85
CA GLN A 22 -12.68 19.35 -12.69
C GLN A 22 -11.47 19.93 -11.96
N LYS A 23 -11.20 19.39 -10.80
CA LYS A 23 -10.10 19.84 -9.95
C LYS A 23 -8.78 19.60 -10.69
N ILE A 24 -8.06 20.66 -10.95
CA ILE A 24 -6.78 20.57 -11.66
C ILE A 24 -5.70 20.16 -10.68
N THR A 25 -5.27 18.89 -10.75
CA THR A 25 -4.14 18.37 -9.99
C THR A 25 -2.86 18.52 -10.81
N TYR A 26 -1.80 18.96 -10.18
CA TYR A 26 -0.47 19.01 -10.80
C TYR A 26 0.18 17.63 -10.70
N PHE A 27 0.74 17.16 -11.81
CA PHE A 27 1.51 15.92 -11.90
C PHE A 27 2.94 16.26 -12.33
N PRO A 28 3.95 15.95 -11.51
CA PRO A 28 5.33 16.26 -11.87
C PRO A 28 5.78 15.41 -13.06
N ALA A 29 6.44 16.04 -14.01
CA ALA A 29 6.98 15.35 -15.18
C ALA A 29 8.18 14.47 -14.77
N PRO A 30 8.53 13.46 -15.59
CA PRO A 30 9.73 12.65 -15.31
C PRO A 30 10.99 13.53 -15.35
N ASN A 31 11.88 13.28 -14.40
CA ASN A 31 13.18 13.96 -14.31
C ASN A 31 13.11 15.48 -14.08
N GLU A 32 11.94 16.02 -13.78
CA GLU A 32 11.79 17.44 -13.39
C GLU A 32 11.76 17.56 -11.87
N GLU A 33 12.31 18.66 -11.37
CA GLU A 33 12.19 19.01 -9.97
C GLU A 33 10.71 19.21 -9.61
N TRP A 34 10.27 18.65 -8.52
CA TRP A 34 8.86 18.71 -8.10
C TRP A 34 8.49 20.15 -7.71
N LYS A 35 7.46 20.70 -8.34
CA LYS A 35 7.04 22.10 -8.09
C LYS A 35 6.48 22.26 -6.68
N GLU A 36 6.88 23.35 -6.05
CA GLU A 36 6.44 23.70 -4.70
C GLU A 36 5.42 24.83 -4.75
N LYS A 37 4.55 24.90 -3.76
CA LYS A 37 3.66 26.03 -3.52
C LYS A 37 3.67 26.37 -2.03
N LYS A 38 3.57 27.68 -1.74
CA LYS A 38 3.48 28.13 -0.34
C LYS A 38 2.15 27.63 0.26
N PRO A 39 2.16 27.17 1.52
CA PRO A 39 0.94 26.72 2.20
C PRO A 39 -0.19 27.75 2.17
N SER A 40 0.14 29.05 2.24
CA SER A 40 -0.83 30.14 2.21
C SER A 40 -1.70 30.18 0.95
N VAL A 41 -1.21 29.65 -0.19
CA VAL A 41 -2.01 29.53 -1.42
C VAL A 41 -3.27 28.68 -1.18
N TYR A 42 -3.18 27.75 -0.24
CA TYR A 42 -4.27 26.84 0.12
C TYR A 42 -4.91 27.19 1.47
N LYS A 43 -4.62 28.41 1.99
CA LYS A 43 -5.10 28.88 3.31
C LYS A 43 -4.62 27.98 4.48
N ILE A 44 -3.51 27.27 4.28
CA ILE A 44 -2.90 26.40 5.30
C ILE A 44 -2.01 27.27 6.18
N ASP A 45 -2.15 27.09 7.50
CA ASP A 45 -1.32 27.78 8.49
C ASP A 45 0.13 27.28 8.40
N LYS A 46 1.01 28.16 7.91
CA LYS A 46 2.41 27.84 7.67
C LYS A 46 3.14 27.46 8.97
N ASP A 47 2.86 28.16 10.06
CA ASP A 47 3.60 27.95 11.32
C ASP A 47 3.20 26.60 11.95
N LYS A 48 1.92 26.29 11.96
CA LYS A 48 1.44 24.97 12.41
C LYS A 48 1.98 23.84 11.52
N LEU A 49 2.11 24.06 10.21
CA LEU A 49 2.67 23.05 9.31
C LEU A 49 4.17 22.84 9.62
N ILE A 50 4.91 23.91 9.91
CA ILE A 50 6.32 23.83 10.34
C ILE A 50 6.40 23.04 11.65
N GLU A 51 5.52 23.31 12.63
CA GLU A 51 5.48 22.55 13.88
C GLU A 51 5.27 21.05 13.64
N ALA A 52 4.39 20.69 12.69
CA ALA A 52 4.18 19.29 12.34
C ALA A 52 5.48 18.66 11.77
N VAL A 53 6.18 19.38 10.89
CA VAL A 53 7.43 18.89 10.30
C VAL A 53 8.53 18.74 11.38
N VAL A 54 8.66 19.74 12.26
CA VAL A 54 9.62 19.69 13.40
C VAL A 54 9.29 18.48 14.28
N PHE A 55 8.02 18.24 14.55
CA PHE A 55 7.57 17.06 15.30
C PHE A 55 8.02 15.77 14.63
N ALA A 56 7.81 15.65 13.29
CA ALA A 56 8.22 14.45 12.57
C ALA A 56 9.75 14.23 12.64
N GLN A 57 10.53 15.30 12.50
CA GLN A 57 11.99 15.23 12.56
C GLN A 57 12.51 14.88 13.96
N SER A 58 11.83 15.40 15.00
CA SER A 58 12.21 15.18 16.40
C SER A 58 11.80 13.80 16.93
N ASN A 59 10.92 13.11 16.22
CA ASN A 59 10.44 11.79 16.60
C ASN A 59 10.95 10.73 15.63
N GLU A 60 12.27 10.71 15.40
CA GLU A 60 12.91 9.68 14.56
C GLU A 60 12.71 8.30 15.16
N TYR A 61 12.48 7.31 14.30
CA TYR A 61 12.43 5.91 14.67
C TYR A 61 13.68 5.53 15.47
N SER A 62 13.47 4.96 16.66
CA SER A 62 14.55 4.67 17.61
C SER A 62 15.39 3.44 17.28
N GLY A 63 14.94 2.61 16.33
CA GLY A 63 15.66 1.40 15.92
C GLY A 63 16.95 1.69 15.17
N SER A 64 17.83 0.72 15.15
CA SER A 64 19.15 0.82 14.53
C SER A 64 19.08 1.38 13.09
N LYS A 65 20.09 2.18 12.73
CA LYS A 65 20.26 2.58 11.32
C LYS A 65 20.80 1.43 10.47
N ASP A 66 21.45 0.45 11.08
CA ASP A 66 21.75 -0.82 10.42
C ASP A 66 20.46 -1.66 10.44
N LEU A 67 19.82 -1.78 9.28
CA LEU A 67 18.52 -2.45 9.20
C LEU A 67 18.61 -3.97 9.40
N ARG A 68 19.78 -4.57 9.19
CA ARG A 68 19.97 -5.98 9.53
C ARG A 68 19.76 -6.18 11.04
N ILE A 69 20.38 -5.30 11.84
CA ILE A 69 20.25 -5.33 13.30
C ILE A 69 18.80 -5.00 13.71
N ALA A 70 18.20 -3.98 13.09
CA ALA A 70 16.82 -3.59 13.41
C ALA A 70 15.82 -4.73 13.15
N ILE A 71 15.98 -5.45 12.04
CA ILE A 71 15.13 -6.59 11.67
C ILE A 71 15.30 -7.71 12.70
N LEU A 72 16.54 -8.12 12.97
CA LEU A 72 16.81 -9.22 13.91
C LEU A 72 16.23 -8.92 15.29
N LYS A 73 16.38 -7.68 15.76
CA LYS A 73 15.82 -7.26 17.06
C LYS A 73 14.30 -7.15 17.02
N GLY A 74 13.74 -6.64 15.93
CA GLY A 74 12.29 -6.44 15.79
C GLY A 74 11.50 -7.74 15.78
N PHE A 75 12.12 -8.82 15.34
CA PHE A 75 11.48 -10.14 15.21
C PHE A 75 12.18 -11.22 16.04
N GLU A 76 12.91 -10.83 17.10
CA GLU A 76 13.71 -11.73 17.93
C GLU A 76 12.91 -12.87 18.61
N LYS A 77 11.60 -12.69 18.74
CA LYS A 77 10.71 -13.70 19.33
C LYS A 77 10.28 -14.78 18.36
N GLU A 78 10.54 -14.57 17.08
CA GLU A 78 10.12 -15.51 16.05
C GLU A 78 11.12 -16.67 15.93
N PRO A 79 10.64 -17.92 15.98
CA PRO A 79 11.57 -19.05 15.85
C PRO A 79 12.19 -19.09 14.45
N PHE A 80 13.48 -19.37 14.41
CA PHE A 80 14.23 -19.54 13.15
C PHE A 80 14.31 -18.28 12.30
N HIS A 81 13.99 -17.10 12.86
CA HIS A 81 14.03 -15.86 12.08
C HIS A 81 15.47 -15.49 11.71
N GLU A 82 15.69 -15.21 10.44
CA GLU A 82 16.98 -14.78 9.93
C GLU A 82 16.80 -13.77 8.77
N VAL A 83 17.83 -13.05 8.45
CA VAL A 83 17.81 -12.10 7.33
C VAL A 83 18.21 -12.86 6.04
N LEU A 84 17.25 -13.02 5.14
CA LEU A 84 17.35 -13.82 3.92
C LEU A 84 17.53 -12.97 2.65
N GLY A 85 17.30 -11.68 2.75
CA GLY A 85 17.38 -10.78 1.60
C GLY A 85 18.23 -9.55 1.88
N PRO A 86 18.52 -8.75 0.85
CA PRO A 86 19.35 -7.57 1.04
C PRO A 86 18.77 -6.58 2.03
N THR A 87 19.64 -5.88 2.74
CA THR A 87 19.29 -4.76 3.61
C THR A 87 20.19 -3.58 3.23
N LYS A 88 19.84 -2.42 3.74
CA LYS A 88 20.61 -1.18 3.50
C LYS A 88 20.59 -0.34 4.76
N LYS A 89 21.69 0.29 5.12
CA LYS A 89 21.73 1.24 6.20
C LYS A 89 20.76 2.39 5.91
N ARG A 90 19.83 2.68 6.82
CA ARG A 90 18.79 3.68 6.60
C ARG A 90 19.28 5.10 6.81
N GLY A 91 18.57 6.03 6.20
CA GLY A 91 18.76 7.46 6.43
C GLY A 91 18.10 7.94 7.72
N GLY A 92 18.13 9.23 7.89
CA GLY A 92 17.39 9.95 8.95
C GLY A 92 15.96 10.24 8.53
N PRO A 93 15.19 10.94 9.39
CA PRO A 93 13.80 11.28 9.07
C PRO A 93 13.72 12.10 7.79
N ALA A 94 12.76 11.74 6.94
CA ALA A 94 12.48 12.48 5.70
C ALA A 94 11.00 12.39 5.41
N GLY A 95 10.50 13.29 4.57
CA GLY A 95 9.12 13.21 4.17
C GLY A 95 8.71 14.33 3.22
N MET A 96 7.48 14.20 2.72
CA MET A 96 6.88 15.18 1.82
C MET A 96 5.38 15.28 2.13
N ILE A 97 4.86 16.50 2.01
CA ILE A 97 3.42 16.77 2.08
C ILE A 97 3.02 17.43 0.76
N LEU A 98 2.11 16.78 0.05
CA LEU A 98 1.56 17.30 -1.21
C LEU A 98 0.15 17.81 -1.00
N LYS A 99 -0.17 18.94 -1.62
CA LYS A 99 -1.53 19.48 -1.73
C LYS A 99 -1.83 19.74 -3.21
N ASN A 100 -2.88 19.11 -3.73
CA ASN A 100 -3.24 19.17 -5.16
C ASN A 100 -2.04 18.82 -6.08
N GLY A 101 -1.18 17.90 -5.64
CA GLY A 101 -0.01 17.47 -6.39
C GLY A 101 1.24 18.32 -6.18
N TYR A 102 1.12 19.53 -5.63
CA TYR A 102 2.28 20.40 -5.35
C TYR A 102 2.87 20.09 -3.98
N VAL A 103 4.18 20.19 -3.86
CA VAL A 103 4.86 20.09 -2.57
C VAL A 103 4.55 21.34 -1.76
N ILE A 104 3.96 21.19 -0.58
CA ILE A 104 3.75 22.31 0.36
C ILE A 104 4.73 22.24 1.54
N SER A 105 5.37 21.08 1.73
CA SER A 105 6.47 20.91 2.69
C SER A 105 7.27 19.66 2.35
N LYS A 106 8.59 19.71 2.57
CA LYS A 106 9.45 18.54 2.47
C LYS A 106 10.63 18.70 3.48
N TRP A 107 11.15 17.58 3.93
CA TRP A 107 12.26 17.59 4.88
C TRP A 107 13.13 16.34 4.70
N GLY A 108 14.39 16.44 5.15
CA GLY A 108 15.36 15.37 5.04
C GLY A 108 15.79 15.11 3.60
N ASN A 109 16.41 13.96 3.36
CA ASN A 109 16.90 13.59 2.04
C ASN A 109 15.81 12.78 1.30
N THR A 110 14.96 13.48 0.55
CA THR A 110 13.79 12.88 -0.13
C THR A 110 14.18 12.01 -1.33
N ASN A 111 15.37 12.19 -1.88
CA ASN A 111 15.88 11.39 -3.00
C ASN A 111 16.59 10.10 -2.55
N ARG A 112 16.87 9.98 -1.26
CA ARG A 112 17.56 8.80 -0.75
C ARG A 112 16.66 7.55 -0.91
N VAL A 113 17.24 6.51 -1.50
CA VAL A 113 16.58 5.21 -1.65
C VAL A 113 16.81 4.41 -0.35
N ASP A 114 15.73 4.04 0.31
CA ASP A 114 15.77 3.21 1.52
C ASP A 114 14.73 2.08 1.42
N MET A 115 14.90 1.06 2.25
CA MET A 115 13.89 0.00 2.42
C MET A 115 12.58 0.64 2.88
N THR A 116 11.46 0.16 2.39
CA THR A 116 10.15 0.68 2.79
C THR A 116 9.30 -0.35 3.54
N PHE A 117 9.83 -1.57 3.72
CA PHE A 117 9.17 -2.64 4.48
C PHE A 117 7.75 -2.89 3.96
N SER A 118 6.77 -2.92 4.85
CA SER A 118 5.40 -3.33 4.48
C SER A 118 4.63 -2.31 3.64
N VAL A 119 5.17 -1.13 3.38
CA VAL A 119 4.63 -0.26 2.30
C VAL A 119 4.63 -1.03 0.97
N THR A 120 5.60 -1.94 0.79
CA THR A 120 5.69 -2.87 -0.35
C THR A 120 4.35 -3.56 -0.64
N LYS A 121 3.57 -3.89 0.40
CA LYS A 121 2.31 -4.63 0.26
C LYS A 121 1.29 -3.86 -0.59
N SER A 122 1.24 -2.53 -0.45
CA SER A 122 0.32 -1.72 -1.27
C SER A 122 0.73 -1.68 -2.74
N PHE A 123 2.05 -1.77 -3.02
CA PHE A 123 2.53 -1.95 -4.38
C PHE A 123 2.15 -3.36 -4.92
N LEU A 124 2.21 -4.37 -4.07
CA LEU A 124 1.79 -5.73 -4.46
C LEU A 124 0.29 -5.77 -4.75
N SER A 125 -0.53 -5.09 -3.94
CA SER A 125 -1.97 -4.91 -4.22
C SER A 125 -2.20 -4.27 -5.59
N THR A 126 -1.36 -3.30 -5.96
CA THR A 126 -1.44 -2.65 -7.27
C THR A 126 -1.15 -3.65 -8.40
N VAL A 127 -0.14 -4.51 -8.23
CA VAL A 127 0.16 -5.57 -9.22
C VAL A 127 -1.00 -6.54 -9.37
N ALA A 128 -1.67 -6.89 -8.26
CA ALA A 128 -2.88 -7.74 -8.29
C ALA A 128 -4.02 -7.02 -9.05
N GLY A 129 -4.18 -5.72 -8.79
CA GLY A 129 -5.19 -4.91 -9.49
C GLY A 129 -4.96 -4.82 -10.99
N LEU A 130 -3.70 -4.68 -11.38
CA LEU A 130 -3.36 -4.69 -12.81
C LEU A 130 -3.69 -6.05 -13.44
N ALA A 131 -3.47 -7.16 -12.72
CA ALA A 131 -3.84 -8.49 -13.20
C ALA A 131 -5.36 -8.63 -13.32
N TYR A 132 -6.10 -8.07 -12.36
CA TYR A 132 -7.57 -8.01 -12.40
C TYR A 132 -8.05 -7.19 -13.61
N ASP A 133 -7.50 -6.00 -13.81
CA ASP A 133 -7.86 -5.10 -14.92
C ASP A 133 -7.62 -5.76 -16.28
N LYS A 134 -6.56 -6.55 -16.39
CA LYS A 134 -6.20 -7.27 -17.63
C LYS A 134 -6.91 -8.64 -17.76
N LYS A 135 -7.77 -8.99 -16.81
CA LYS A 135 -8.47 -10.28 -16.77
C LYS A 135 -7.54 -11.49 -16.70
N LEU A 136 -6.31 -11.29 -16.20
CA LEU A 136 -5.41 -12.40 -15.84
C LEU A 136 -5.93 -13.10 -14.57
N ILE A 137 -6.59 -12.32 -13.70
CA ILE A 137 -7.43 -12.81 -12.61
C ILE A 137 -8.85 -12.37 -12.96
N VAL A 138 -9.76 -13.32 -13.13
CA VAL A 138 -11.13 -13.01 -13.59
C VAL A 138 -11.95 -12.39 -12.44
N SER A 139 -11.77 -12.93 -11.22
CA SER A 139 -12.44 -12.42 -10.03
C SER A 139 -11.53 -12.61 -8.82
N GLU A 140 -11.55 -11.63 -7.93
CA GLU A 140 -10.85 -11.70 -6.64
C GLU A 140 -11.40 -12.84 -5.77
N HIS A 141 -12.59 -13.31 -6.06
CA HIS A 141 -13.24 -14.44 -5.35
C HIS A 141 -12.85 -15.81 -5.92
N ASP A 142 -12.11 -15.84 -7.03
CA ASP A 142 -11.63 -17.10 -7.59
C ASP A 142 -10.60 -17.74 -6.64
N LYS A 143 -10.66 -19.06 -6.57
CA LYS A 143 -9.66 -19.85 -5.82
C LYS A 143 -8.30 -19.71 -6.49
N VAL A 144 -7.27 -19.41 -5.71
CA VAL A 144 -5.90 -19.26 -6.24
C VAL A 144 -5.42 -20.58 -6.87
N GLY A 145 -5.83 -21.71 -6.30
CA GLY A 145 -5.51 -23.04 -6.85
C GLY A 145 -6.01 -23.27 -8.28
N ASN A 146 -6.97 -22.48 -8.77
CA ASN A 146 -7.39 -22.55 -10.18
C ASN A 146 -6.32 -21.98 -11.13
N TYR A 147 -5.37 -21.21 -10.60
CA TYR A 147 -4.33 -20.52 -11.37
C TYR A 147 -2.95 -21.11 -11.11
N ILE A 148 -2.72 -21.69 -9.92
CA ILE A 148 -1.43 -22.19 -9.45
C ILE A 148 -1.57 -23.69 -9.16
N TRP A 149 -0.87 -24.53 -9.91
CA TRP A 149 -1.10 -25.98 -9.94
C TRP A 149 0.09 -26.81 -9.42
N ASP A 150 0.99 -26.18 -8.69
CA ASP A 150 2.25 -26.80 -8.24
C ASP A 150 2.18 -27.41 -6.82
N GLY A 151 0.97 -27.48 -6.28
CA GLY A 151 0.76 -27.99 -4.92
C GLY A 151 0.67 -26.93 -3.84
N THR A 152 1.07 -25.68 -4.14
CA THR A 152 1.05 -24.58 -3.14
C THR A 152 -0.33 -24.35 -2.53
N PHE A 153 -1.38 -24.59 -3.31
CA PHE A 153 -2.77 -24.38 -2.88
C PHE A 153 -3.58 -25.70 -2.82
N ASP A 154 -2.90 -26.82 -2.66
CA ASP A 154 -3.58 -28.13 -2.54
C ASP A 154 -4.04 -28.40 -1.10
N GLY A 155 -4.83 -29.46 -0.96
CA GLY A 155 -5.32 -29.96 0.34
C GLY A 155 -6.63 -29.32 0.79
N ASN A 156 -7.19 -29.88 1.87
CA ASN A 156 -8.51 -29.49 2.38
C ASN A 156 -8.64 -28.03 2.79
N HIS A 157 -7.53 -27.40 3.16
CA HIS A 157 -7.54 -26.02 3.64
C HIS A 157 -7.15 -25.04 2.51
N ASN A 158 -5.93 -25.17 1.98
CA ASN A 158 -5.38 -24.20 1.04
C ASN A 158 -6.18 -24.12 -0.27
N SER A 159 -6.84 -25.20 -0.69
CA SER A 159 -7.67 -25.22 -1.92
C SER A 159 -8.91 -24.33 -1.84
N LYS A 160 -9.24 -23.82 -0.65
CA LYS A 160 -10.41 -22.93 -0.45
C LYS A 160 -10.01 -21.45 -0.51
N ILE A 161 -8.71 -21.17 -0.56
CA ILE A 161 -8.20 -19.79 -0.49
C ILE A 161 -8.42 -19.07 -1.82
N THR A 162 -8.98 -17.85 -1.73
CA THR A 162 -9.19 -16.96 -2.88
C THR A 162 -8.14 -15.86 -2.90
N TRP A 163 -8.05 -15.14 -4.02
CA TRP A 163 -7.20 -13.95 -4.12
C TRP A 163 -7.55 -12.94 -3.04
N GLU A 164 -8.86 -12.72 -2.81
CA GLU A 164 -9.32 -11.80 -1.76
C GLU A 164 -8.81 -12.20 -0.39
N HIS A 165 -8.83 -13.49 -0.06
CA HIS A 165 -8.32 -13.97 1.24
C HIS A 165 -6.84 -13.61 1.44
N LEU A 166 -6.02 -13.74 0.39
CA LEU A 166 -4.60 -13.36 0.46
C LEU A 166 -4.45 -11.84 0.59
N LEU A 167 -5.22 -11.08 -0.20
CA LEU A 167 -5.17 -9.61 -0.21
C LEU A 167 -5.62 -8.99 1.11
N GLN A 168 -6.60 -9.61 1.78
CA GLN A 168 -7.10 -9.15 3.08
C GLN A 168 -6.32 -9.73 4.27
N GLN A 169 -5.33 -10.59 4.02
CA GLN A 169 -4.56 -11.30 5.04
C GLN A 169 -5.45 -12.10 6.00
N ASN A 170 -6.50 -12.72 5.45
CA ASN A 170 -7.39 -13.61 6.20
C ASN A 170 -7.47 -15.00 5.57
N SER A 171 -6.44 -15.40 4.82
CA SER A 171 -6.39 -16.69 4.12
C SER A 171 -6.10 -17.86 5.07
N ASP A 172 -5.33 -17.61 6.11
CA ASP A 172 -4.71 -18.62 6.96
C ASP A 172 -4.00 -19.71 6.12
N TRP A 173 -3.42 -19.34 4.99
CA TRP A 173 -2.62 -20.26 4.18
C TRP A 173 -1.59 -20.94 5.07
N SER A 174 -1.47 -22.26 4.94
CA SER A 174 -0.58 -23.06 5.78
C SER A 174 0.49 -23.74 4.93
N GLY A 175 1.75 -23.53 5.27
CA GLY A 175 2.86 -24.11 4.54
C GLY A 175 4.18 -23.39 4.77
N GLU A 176 5.10 -23.64 3.85
CA GLU A 176 6.43 -23.04 3.87
C GLU A 176 6.76 -22.53 2.47
N ILE A 177 7.34 -21.34 2.39
CA ILE A 177 7.89 -20.80 1.14
C ILE A 177 9.23 -20.12 1.43
N TRP A 178 10.26 -20.49 0.68
CA TRP A 178 11.62 -19.94 0.76
C TRP A 178 12.20 -19.94 2.18
N GLY A 179 11.89 -21.00 2.96
CA GLY A 179 12.33 -21.13 4.34
C GLY A 179 11.44 -20.45 5.37
N GLY A 180 10.49 -19.65 4.92
CA GLY A 180 9.51 -19.03 5.82
C GLY A 180 8.33 -19.97 6.08
N LYS A 181 8.06 -20.21 7.36
CA LYS A 181 6.95 -21.05 7.81
C LYS A 181 5.82 -20.15 8.31
N ASP A 182 4.60 -20.38 7.82
CA ASP A 182 3.45 -19.54 8.17
C ASP A 182 3.24 -19.40 9.67
N TRP A 183 3.42 -20.51 10.41
CA TRP A 183 3.22 -20.54 11.85
C TRP A 183 4.33 -19.85 12.65
N ALA A 184 5.50 -19.62 12.05
CA ALA A 184 6.64 -19.00 12.73
C ALA A 184 6.64 -17.47 12.62
N ASP A 185 5.87 -16.90 11.69
CA ASP A 185 5.77 -15.46 11.51
C ASP A 185 4.77 -14.88 12.52
N ARG A 186 5.27 -14.08 13.45
CA ARG A 186 4.48 -13.43 14.52
C ARG A 186 3.61 -14.43 15.30
N PRO A 187 4.23 -15.49 15.87
CA PRO A 187 3.46 -16.49 16.62
C PRO A 187 2.79 -15.84 17.84
N PRO A 188 1.72 -16.45 18.35
CA PRO A 188 1.07 -15.94 19.55
C PRO A 188 2.03 -15.84 20.74
N ASN A 189 1.76 -14.93 21.67
CA ASN A 189 2.56 -14.77 22.89
C ASN A 189 2.48 -15.97 23.84
N LYS A 190 1.49 -16.84 23.63
CA LYS A 190 1.27 -18.06 24.44
C LYS A 190 1.56 -19.29 23.58
N GLY A 191 1.98 -20.36 24.23
CA GLY A 191 2.32 -21.60 23.59
C GLY A 191 3.81 -21.69 23.24
N GLY A 192 4.18 -22.73 22.55
CA GLY A 192 5.54 -22.99 22.10
C GLY A 192 5.54 -23.58 20.69
N LEU A 193 6.72 -23.99 20.24
CA LEU A 193 6.92 -24.47 18.85
C LEU A 193 5.89 -25.52 18.43
N ASP A 194 5.62 -26.47 19.32
CA ASP A 194 4.73 -27.59 19.02
C ASP A 194 3.27 -27.12 18.89
N ASP A 195 2.84 -26.19 19.75
CA ASP A 195 1.51 -25.61 19.70
C ASP A 195 1.32 -24.83 18.40
N TRP A 196 2.33 -24.01 18.03
CA TRP A 196 2.27 -23.16 16.84
C TRP A 196 2.27 -24.00 15.55
N LYS A 197 3.08 -25.04 15.50
CA LYS A 197 3.14 -25.97 14.35
C LYS A 197 1.82 -26.68 14.10
N HIS A 198 1.16 -27.11 15.20
CA HIS A 198 -0.04 -27.94 15.14
C HIS A 198 -1.31 -27.13 15.46
N ARG A 199 -1.24 -25.81 15.32
CA ARG A 199 -2.37 -24.94 15.57
C ARG A 199 -3.57 -25.30 14.67
N LYS A 200 -4.76 -25.07 15.18
CA LYS A 200 -5.98 -25.25 14.40
C LYS A 200 -6.07 -24.13 13.34
N LEU A 201 -6.22 -24.52 12.09
CA LEU A 201 -6.38 -23.55 11.00
C LEU A 201 -7.75 -22.88 11.06
N GLN A 202 -7.77 -21.58 10.78
CA GLN A 202 -8.99 -20.79 10.70
C GLN A 202 -9.58 -20.89 9.30
N LYS A 203 -10.90 -20.95 9.18
CA LYS A 203 -11.56 -20.94 7.87
C LYS A 203 -11.14 -19.67 7.09
N PRO A 204 -10.68 -19.78 5.84
CA PRO A 204 -10.33 -18.59 5.05
C PRO A 204 -11.46 -17.57 5.04
N GLY A 205 -11.10 -16.30 5.25
CA GLY A 205 -12.04 -15.19 5.27
C GLY A 205 -12.55 -14.81 6.66
N THR A 206 -12.24 -15.59 7.72
CA THR A 206 -12.87 -15.37 9.03
C THR A 206 -12.02 -14.62 10.05
N VAL A 207 -10.69 -14.71 9.95
CA VAL A 207 -9.77 -14.08 10.90
C VAL A 207 -8.64 -13.39 10.12
N MET A 208 -8.45 -12.11 10.37
CA MET A 208 -7.31 -11.40 9.78
C MET A 208 -6.08 -11.66 10.64
N GLU A 209 -5.02 -12.17 10.02
CA GLU A 209 -3.74 -12.43 10.67
C GLU A 209 -2.60 -11.89 9.79
N TYR A 210 -1.96 -10.85 10.27
CA TYR A 210 -0.87 -10.19 9.54
C TYR A 210 0.33 -11.12 9.46
N ASN A 211 0.70 -11.54 8.24
CA ASN A 211 1.67 -12.60 8.04
C ASN A 211 2.45 -12.39 6.74
N ASP A 212 3.75 -12.21 6.83
CA ASP A 212 4.59 -11.93 5.66
C ASP A 212 4.83 -13.17 4.80
N VAL A 213 4.81 -14.37 5.38
CA VAL A 213 4.95 -15.62 4.60
C VAL A 213 3.78 -15.74 3.62
N ARG A 214 2.56 -15.45 4.08
CA ARG A 214 1.35 -15.51 3.23
C ARG A 214 1.37 -14.44 2.14
N ILE A 215 1.96 -13.28 2.43
CA ILE A 215 2.12 -12.24 1.40
C ILE A 215 3.21 -12.62 0.40
N ASN A 216 4.24 -13.34 0.82
CA ASN A 216 5.23 -13.91 -0.10
C ASN A 216 4.58 -14.93 -1.04
N VAL A 217 3.63 -15.73 -0.52
CA VAL A 217 2.83 -16.66 -1.34
C VAL A 217 2.00 -15.88 -2.38
N LEU A 218 1.42 -14.74 -1.99
CA LEU A 218 0.70 -13.89 -2.94
C LEU A 218 1.64 -13.36 -4.04
N ALA A 219 2.82 -12.88 -3.65
CA ALA A 219 3.82 -12.40 -4.62
C ALA A 219 4.23 -13.50 -5.60
N TYR A 220 4.47 -14.70 -5.08
CA TYR A 220 4.78 -15.91 -5.86
C TYR A 220 3.65 -16.19 -6.86
N ALA A 221 2.40 -16.26 -6.38
CA ALA A 221 1.24 -16.57 -7.22
C ALA A 221 1.06 -15.51 -8.32
N LEU A 222 1.23 -14.23 -7.98
CA LEU A 222 1.11 -13.15 -8.96
C LEU A 222 2.18 -13.24 -10.06
N ALA A 223 3.42 -13.62 -9.71
CA ALA A 223 4.48 -13.80 -10.70
C ALA A 223 4.10 -14.87 -11.73
N HIS A 224 3.48 -15.95 -11.26
CA HIS A 224 3.01 -17.03 -12.14
C HIS A 224 1.83 -16.60 -13.02
N VAL A 225 0.88 -15.83 -12.45
CA VAL A 225 -0.26 -15.31 -13.23
C VAL A 225 0.22 -14.34 -14.31
N TRP A 226 1.17 -13.48 -13.98
CA TRP A 226 1.74 -12.52 -14.93
C TRP A 226 2.70 -13.18 -15.93
N ARG A 227 3.27 -14.32 -15.56
CA ARG A 227 4.34 -15.02 -16.30
C ARG A 227 5.51 -14.08 -16.54
N LYS A 228 5.81 -13.25 -15.52
CA LYS A 228 6.87 -12.20 -15.54
C LYS A 228 7.37 -11.89 -14.13
N PRO A 229 8.59 -11.40 -14.00
CA PRO A 229 9.01 -10.81 -12.72
C PRO A 229 8.11 -9.65 -12.32
N ILE A 230 7.66 -9.65 -11.06
CA ILE A 230 6.76 -8.61 -10.53
C ILE A 230 7.33 -7.18 -10.66
N PRO A 231 8.64 -6.94 -10.40
CA PRO A 231 9.20 -5.59 -10.61
C PRO A 231 9.04 -5.07 -12.03
N GLN A 232 9.12 -5.97 -13.04
CA GLN A 232 8.91 -5.59 -14.43
C GLN A 232 7.45 -5.16 -14.66
N VAL A 233 6.50 -5.91 -14.09
CA VAL A 233 5.08 -5.56 -14.19
C VAL A 233 4.83 -4.17 -13.61
N LEU A 234 5.33 -3.92 -12.40
CA LEU A 234 5.17 -2.62 -11.73
C LEU A 234 5.83 -1.50 -12.54
N LYS A 235 7.05 -1.75 -13.03
CA LYS A 235 7.81 -0.77 -13.82
C LYS A 235 7.03 -0.33 -15.05
N GLU A 236 6.64 -1.30 -15.88
CA GLU A 236 6.02 -1.05 -17.20
C GLU A 236 4.63 -0.40 -17.09
N ASN A 237 3.87 -0.78 -16.10
CA ASN A 237 2.46 -0.37 -16.01
C ASN A 237 2.24 0.84 -15.11
N ILE A 238 3.10 1.07 -14.11
CA ILE A 238 2.91 2.15 -13.13
C ILE A 238 4.15 3.07 -13.08
N MET A 239 5.31 2.57 -12.65
CA MET A 239 6.41 3.44 -12.23
C MET A 239 6.94 4.33 -13.35
N ASP A 240 7.12 3.76 -14.55
CA ASP A 240 7.54 4.55 -15.72
C ASP A 240 6.46 5.58 -16.10
N LYS A 241 5.18 5.21 -15.96
CA LYS A 241 4.04 6.07 -16.35
C LYS A 241 3.87 7.27 -15.42
N ILE A 242 4.18 7.09 -14.12
CA ILE A 242 4.12 8.19 -13.15
C ILE A 242 5.43 8.98 -13.07
N GLY A 243 6.41 8.65 -13.92
CA GLY A 243 7.69 9.35 -13.97
C GLY A 243 8.58 9.09 -12.76
N ALA A 244 8.46 7.93 -12.16
CA ALA A 244 9.33 7.55 -11.03
C ALA A 244 10.78 7.45 -11.49
N SER A 245 11.71 7.65 -10.57
CA SER A 245 13.14 7.56 -10.85
C SER A 245 13.54 6.14 -11.30
N THR A 246 14.74 6.02 -11.81
CA THR A 246 15.31 4.72 -12.20
C THR A 246 16.00 4.02 -11.01
N THR A 247 15.92 4.59 -9.80
CA THR A 247 16.72 4.12 -8.66
C THR A 247 16.01 3.09 -7.79
N TRP A 248 14.68 3.00 -7.83
CA TRP A 248 13.96 2.03 -7.01
C TRP A 248 14.27 0.59 -7.41
N ARG A 249 14.21 -0.34 -6.44
CA ARG A 249 14.44 -1.78 -6.66
C ARG A 249 13.47 -2.57 -5.76
N TRP A 250 13.03 -3.71 -6.26
CA TRP A 250 12.19 -4.63 -5.48
C TRP A 250 12.89 -5.99 -5.46
N PHE A 251 13.28 -6.40 -4.27
CA PHE A 251 14.10 -7.60 -4.07
C PHE A 251 13.29 -8.75 -3.47
N GLY A 252 13.74 -9.96 -3.73
CA GLY A 252 13.34 -11.18 -3.04
C GLY A 252 14.46 -11.71 -2.14
N TYR A 253 14.17 -12.77 -1.42
CA TYR A 253 15.20 -13.48 -0.63
C TYR A 253 16.21 -14.16 -1.57
N HIS A 254 17.41 -14.46 -1.06
CA HIS A 254 18.46 -15.09 -1.88
C HIS A 254 18.01 -16.43 -2.47
N ASN A 255 17.12 -17.16 -1.79
CA ASN A 255 16.60 -18.45 -2.21
C ASN A 255 15.21 -18.38 -2.91
N ALA A 256 14.68 -17.18 -3.18
CA ALA A 256 13.32 -17.02 -3.73
C ALA A 256 13.32 -17.21 -5.25
N TRP A 257 13.78 -18.37 -5.72
CA TRP A 257 13.77 -18.70 -7.13
C TRP A 257 12.53 -19.51 -7.49
N THR A 258 11.98 -19.23 -8.65
CA THR A 258 10.88 -19.99 -9.24
C THR A 258 11.10 -20.11 -10.74
N GLU A 259 10.57 -21.17 -11.34
CA GLU A 259 10.62 -21.34 -12.78
C GLU A 259 9.30 -20.82 -13.38
N ILE A 260 9.41 -19.95 -14.37
CA ILE A 260 8.29 -19.44 -15.14
C ILE A 260 8.61 -19.66 -16.62
N ASP A 261 7.81 -20.50 -17.28
CA ASP A 261 7.96 -20.80 -18.72
C ASP A 261 9.39 -21.29 -19.08
N GLY A 262 9.97 -22.11 -18.22
CA GLY A 262 11.31 -22.67 -18.44
C GLY A 262 12.46 -21.74 -18.11
N ILE A 263 12.17 -20.59 -17.50
CA ILE A 263 13.21 -19.61 -17.13
C ILE A 263 13.19 -19.45 -15.59
N ASN A 264 14.37 -19.52 -14.99
CA ASN A 264 14.52 -19.24 -13.56
C ASN A 264 14.36 -17.74 -13.30
N VAL A 265 13.38 -17.38 -12.49
CA VAL A 265 13.04 -16.01 -12.15
C VAL A 265 13.16 -15.83 -10.63
N LYS A 266 13.75 -14.72 -10.21
CA LYS A 266 13.78 -14.35 -8.79
C LYS A 266 12.44 -13.73 -8.42
N SER A 267 11.71 -14.38 -7.51
CA SER A 267 10.50 -13.79 -6.96
C SER A 267 10.85 -12.67 -5.97
N VAL A 268 9.95 -11.71 -5.82
CA VAL A 268 10.07 -10.66 -4.81
C VAL A 268 9.33 -11.05 -3.54
N THR A 269 9.63 -10.37 -2.43
CA THR A 269 8.86 -10.50 -1.19
C THR A 269 7.83 -9.38 -1.08
N GLY A 270 6.78 -9.63 -0.33
CA GLY A 270 5.72 -8.65 -0.08
C GLY A 270 6.05 -7.62 1.00
N GLY A 271 7.25 -7.70 1.57
CA GLY A 271 7.71 -6.77 2.59
C GLY A 271 9.15 -7.04 2.95
N GLY A 272 9.65 -6.39 3.99
CA GLY A 272 11.04 -6.50 4.42
C GLY A 272 11.25 -7.36 5.67
N HIS A 273 10.34 -8.28 5.96
CA HIS A 273 10.34 -9.05 7.21
C HIS A 273 11.68 -9.75 7.50
N SER A 274 12.28 -10.35 6.47
CA SER A 274 13.61 -10.97 6.55
C SER A 274 14.58 -10.30 5.57
N GLY A 275 14.50 -8.99 5.46
CA GLY A 275 15.20 -8.24 4.41
C GLY A 275 14.40 -8.23 3.11
N ALA A 276 14.99 -7.76 2.03
CA ALA A 276 14.36 -7.65 0.71
C ALA A 276 13.18 -6.64 0.71
N GLY A 277 12.19 -6.85 -0.16
CA GLY A 277 11.08 -5.90 -0.33
C GLY A 277 11.46 -4.73 -1.23
N LEU A 278 10.66 -3.68 -1.19
CA LEU A 278 10.83 -2.51 -2.05
C LEU A 278 11.78 -1.48 -1.42
N PHE A 279 12.78 -1.06 -2.20
CA PHE A 279 13.72 0.01 -1.88
C PHE A 279 13.37 1.18 -2.80
N ILE A 280 13.02 2.32 -2.23
CA ILE A 280 12.43 3.42 -3.00
C ILE A 280 12.69 4.75 -2.30
N SER A 281 12.70 5.85 -3.07
CA SER A 281 12.87 7.19 -2.51
C SER A 281 11.53 7.73 -1.99
N THR A 282 11.59 8.76 -1.14
CA THR A 282 10.40 9.48 -0.66
C THR A 282 9.63 10.09 -1.84
N GLU A 283 10.35 10.64 -2.83
CA GLU A 283 9.71 11.26 -3.99
C GLU A 283 8.95 10.24 -4.85
N ASP A 284 9.51 9.05 -5.05
CA ASP A 284 8.81 8.00 -5.80
C ASP A 284 7.60 7.46 -5.01
N MET A 285 7.70 7.38 -3.69
CA MET A 285 6.54 7.05 -2.83
C MET A 285 5.44 8.11 -2.97
N ALA A 286 5.83 9.39 -3.05
CA ALA A 286 4.87 10.48 -3.21
C ALA A 286 4.18 10.42 -4.58
N ARG A 287 4.91 10.07 -5.66
CA ARG A 287 4.31 9.85 -6.99
C ARG A 287 3.26 8.73 -6.93
N PHE A 288 3.60 7.63 -6.26
CA PHE A 288 2.66 6.52 -6.10
C PHE A 288 1.43 6.95 -5.29
N GLY A 289 1.63 7.67 -4.19
CA GLY A 289 0.51 8.22 -3.41
C GLY A 289 -0.38 9.16 -4.22
N LEU A 290 0.22 10.01 -5.05
CA LEU A 290 -0.50 10.95 -5.91
C LEU A 290 -1.39 10.22 -6.94
N LEU A 291 -0.92 9.10 -7.48
CA LEU A 291 -1.74 8.25 -8.36
C LEU A 291 -3.01 7.77 -7.64
N PHE A 292 -2.87 7.32 -6.38
CA PHE A 292 -4.02 6.84 -5.59
C PHE A 292 -4.91 7.97 -5.10
N LEU A 293 -4.34 9.15 -4.83
CA LEU A 293 -5.13 10.35 -4.55
C LEU A 293 -6.08 10.67 -5.72
N ASN A 294 -5.61 10.46 -6.95
CA ASN A 294 -6.35 10.75 -8.18
C ASN A 294 -7.02 9.49 -8.77
N ASP A 295 -7.38 8.55 -7.91
CA ASP A 295 -8.19 7.38 -8.29
C ASP A 295 -7.61 6.60 -9.47
N GLY A 296 -6.29 6.44 -9.49
CA GLY A 296 -5.61 5.66 -10.54
C GLY A 296 -5.38 6.37 -11.86
N VAL A 297 -5.65 7.68 -11.89
CA VAL A 297 -5.42 8.51 -13.09
C VAL A 297 -4.15 9.34 -12.89
N TRP A 298 -3.27 9.33 -13.86
CA TRP A 298 -2.06 10.16 -13.91
C TRP A 298 -2.07 11.00 -15.17
N ASN A 299 -2.15 12.30 -14.99
CA ASN A 299 -2.13 13.28 -16.09
C ASN A 299 -3.10 12.89 -17.25
N GLY A 300 -4.34 12.59 -16.89
CA GLY A 300 -5.41 12.23 -17.83
C GLY A 300 -5.43 10.78 -18.30
N LYS A 301 -4.44 9.98 -17.91
CA LYS A 301 -4.37 8.55 -18.29
C LYS A 301 -4.68 7.64 -17.10
N ARG A 302 -5.64 6.74 -17.26
CA ARG A 302 -5.95 5.74 -16.25
C ARG A 302 -4.91 4.63 -16.29
N LEU A 303 -4.24 4.39 -15.16
CA LEU A 303 -3.21 3.37 -15.03
C LEU A 303 -3.70 2.13 -14.28
N ILE A 304 -4.68 2.31 -13.40
CA ILE A 304 -5.33 1.23 -12.66
C ILE A 304 -6.81 1.63 -12.49
N SER A 305 -7.71 0.65 -12.52
CA SER A 305 -9.14 0.95 -12.49
C SER A 305 -9.61 1.53 -11.15
N SER A 306 -10.59 2.42 -11.20
CA SER A 306 -11.24 2.90 -9.98
C SER A 306 -12.02 1.78 -9.29
N GLU A 307 -12.49 0.79 -10.07
CA GLU A 307 -13.12 -0.41 -9.52
C GLU A 307 -12.15 -1.14 -8.57
N TRP A 308 -10.92 -1.42 -9.03
CA TRP A 308 -9.93 -2.09 -8.17
C TRP A 308 -9.60 -1.24 -6.94
N ILE A 309 -9.38 0.06 -7.12
CA ILE A 309 -9.06 0.94 -5.99
C ILE A 309 -10.20 0.92 -4.97
N SER A 310 -11.45 1.01 -5.44
CA SER A 310 -12.63 0.95 -4.55
C SER A 310 -12.66 -0.37 -3.76
N LYS A 311 -12.42 -1.50 -4.42
CA LYS A 311 -12.32 -2.81 -3.74
C LYS A 311 -11.19 -2.80 -2.70
N ALA A 312 -10.03 -2.26 -3.09
CA ALA A 312 -8.82 -2.29 -2.27
C ALA A 312 -8.96 -1.46 -0.98
N ILE A 313 -9.78 -0.42 -0.99
CA ILE A 313 -10.00 0.44 0.19
C ILE A 313 -11.36 0.19 0.85
N THR A 314 -12.01 -0.92 0.53
CA THR A 314 -13.23 -1.39 1.21
C THR A 314 -12.82 -2.23 2.43
N PRO A 315 -13.39 -1.96 3.61
CA PRO A 315 -13.06 -2.73 4.82
C PRO A 315 -13.33 -4.22 4.67
N SER A 316 -12.41 -5.05 5.13
CA SER A 316 -12.66 -6.50 5.23
C SER A 316 -13.59 -6.79 6.41
N GLN A 317 -14.32 -7.91 6.34
CA GLN A 317 -15.24 -8.29 7.42
C GLN A 317 -14.52 -8.53 8.77
N PRO A 318 -13.41 -9.27 8.81
CA PRO A 318 -12.74 -9.50 10.10
C PRO A 318 -11.94 -8.31 10.63
N ASN A 319 -11.68 -7.28 9.80
CA ASN A 319 -10.93 -6.10 10.26
C ASN A 319 -11.30 -4.87 9.43
N ILE A 320 -12.13 -4.00 9.99
CA ILE A 320 -12.60 -2.79 9.30
C ILE A 320 -11.48 -1.78 8.99
N ASN A 321 -10.31 -1.94 9.62
CA ASN A 321 -9.15 -1.08 9.35
C ASN A 321 -8.23 -1.62 8.27
N TYR A 322 -8.66 -2.66 7.52
CA TYR A 322 -7.82 -3.27 6.49
C TYR A 322 -8.62 -3.67 5.25
N GLY A 323 -8.08 -3.30 4.10
CA GLY A 323 -8.62 -3.69 2.79
C GLY A 323 -7.65 -4.64 2.07
N TYR A 324 -7.44 -4.44 0.77
CA TYR A 324 -6.49 -5.25 -0.02
C TYR A 324 -5.09 -4.67 0.13
N LEU A 325 -4.44 -5.00 1.24
CA LEU A 325 -3.06 -4.58 1.58
C LEU A 325 -2.94 -3.06 1.75
N TRP A 326 -4.04 -2.41 2.14
CA TRP A 326 -4.10 -1.02 2.55
C TRP A 326 -4.70 -0.93 3.94
N TRP A 327 -4.15 -0.08 4.78
CA TRP A 327 -4.74 0.28 6.08
C TRP A 327 -5.78 1.37 5.86
N LEU A 328 -6.86 1.32 6.65
CA LEU A 328 -8.03 2.21 6.52
C LEU A 328 -8.31 2.89 7.85
N ASN A 329 -8.63 4.20 7.82
CA ASN A 329 -8.91 4.96 9.04
C ASN A 329 -10.38 4.84 9.50
N LYS A 330 -10.98 3.67 9.37
CA LYS A 330 -12.35 3.42 9.85
C LYS A 330 -12.38 3.36 11.39
N LYS A 331 -13.57 3.53 11.99
CA LYS A 331 -13.75 3.49 13.45
C LYS A 331 -13.55 2.08 14.02
N GLY A 332 -12.33 1.65 14.05
CA GLY A 332 -11.86 0.40 14.61
C GLY A 332 -10.64 0.63 15.47
N ASN A 333 -9.89 -0.42 15.74
CA ASN A 333 -8.74 -0.40 16.65
C ASN A 333 -7.61 0.52 16.20
N ARG A 334 -7.56 0.88 14.90
CA ARG A 334 -6.50 1.71 14.35
C ARG A 334 -6.99 3.09 13.92
N HIS A 335 -8.14 3.51 14.44
CA HIS A 335 -8.73 4.79 14.07
C HIS A 335 -7.88 5.97 14.57
N TRP A 336 -7.64 6.92 13.70
CA TRP A 336 -6.99 8.20 14.02
C TRP A 336 -8.09 9.25 14.27
N GLU A 337 -8.47 9.38 15.54
CA GLU A 337 -9.53 10.29 15.97
C GLU A 337 -9.32 11.72 15.47
N GLY A 338 -10.39 12.36 15.04
CA GLY A 338 -10.36 13.72 14.52
C GLY A 338 -9.94 13.83 13.07
N LEU A 339 -9.66 12.69 12.42
CA LEU A 339 -9.27 12.66 11.00
C LEU A 339 -10.31 11.90 10.18
N SER A 340 -10.38 12.21 8.89
CA SER A 340 -11.36 11.60 7.97
C SER A 340 -11.29 10.07 7.98
N GLU A 341 -12.46 9.43 8.05
CA GLU A 341 -12.60 7.98 7.90
C GLU A 341 -12.30 7.50 6.47
N ASN A 342 -12.14 8.43 5.54
CA ASN A 342 -11.81 8.13 4.15
C ASN A 342 -10.30 8.12 3.88
N ILE A 343 -9.49 8.38 4.91
CA ILE A 343 -8.02 8.21 4.82
C ILE A 343 -7.70 6.73 4.70
N PHE A 344 -6.80 6.41 3.78
CA PHE A 344 -6.20 5.09 3.67
C PHE A 344 -4.69 5.24 3.53
N TYR A 345 -3.94 4.21 3.93
CA TYR A 345 -2.50 4.38 3.99
C TYR A 345 -1.74 3.06 3.88
N ALA A 346 -0.54 3.16 3.31
CA ALA A 346 0.46 2.11 3.35
C ALA A 346 1.37 2.36 4.55
N ALA A 347 1.74 1.31 5.27
CA ALA A 347 2.56 1.41 6.48
C ALA A 347 3.66 0.36 6.49
N GLY A 348 4.87 0.76 6.85
CA GLY A 348 6.03 -0.11 6.93
C GLY A 348 6.82 0.08 8.21
N PHE A 349 7.45 -1.00 8.66
CA PHE A 349 8.34 -1.05 9.82
C PHE A 349 9.29 0.15 9.81
N GLY A 350 9.49 0.74 11.00
CA GLY A 350 10.37 1.91 11.14
C GLY A 350 9.70 3.24 10.80
N GLY A 351 8.37 3.24 10.54
CA GLY A 351 7.64 4.49 10.34
C GLY A 351 7.70 5.03 8.92
N ASN A 352 7.65 4.13 7.97
CA ASN A 352 7.53 4.45 6.55
C ASN A 352 6.04 4.43 6.19
N PHE A 353 5.50 5.56 5.74
CA PHE A 353 4.06 5.68 5.43
C PHE A 353 3.84 6.41 4.11
N ILE A 354 2.80 6.00 3.41
CA ILE A 354 2.16 6.81 2.36
C ILE A 354 0.71 6.96 2.81
N VAL A 355 0.32 8.18 3.21
CA VAL A 355 -1.03 8.47 3.68
C VAL A 355 -1.76 9.25 2.58
N ILE A 356 -2.97 8.83 2.24
CA ILE A 356 -3.80 9.46 1.21
C ILE A 356 -5.08 9.97 1.87
N ASP A 357 -5.27 11.28 1.81
CA ASP A 357 -6.46 11.96 2.35
C ASP A 357 -7.16 12.67 1.19
N ARG A 358 -8.16 12.01 0.63
CA ARG A 358 -8.91 12.52 -0.52
C ARG A 358 -9.78 13.72 -0.17
N GLU A 359 -10.25 13.82 1.07
CA GLU A 359 -11.08 14.97 1.50
C GLU A 359 -10.27 16.26 1.48
N ASN A 360 -9.02 16.17 1.87
CA ASN A 360 -8.12 17.33 1.93
C ASN A 360 -7.16 17.42 0.76
N ASP A 361 -7.26 16.55 -0.25
CA ASP A 361 -6.31 16.45 -1.38
C ASP A 361 -4.86 16.42 -0.94
N LEU A 362 -4.58 15.57 0.03
CA LEU A 362 -3.24 15.42 0.56
C LEU A 362 -2.66 14.04 0.27
N VAL A 363 -1.36 14.05 -0.01
CA VAL A 363 -0.50 12.88 0.13
C VAL A 363 0.55 13.24 1.16
N VAL A 364 0.73 12.40 2.16
CA VAL A 364 1.77 12.59 3.18
C VAL A 364 2.67 11.36 3.16
N VAL A 365 3.95 11.56 2.94
CA VAL A 365 4.95 10.49 2.96
C VAL A 365 5.90 10.74 4.12
N THR A 366 6.11 9.72 4.95
CA THR A 366 7.14 9.78 6.00
C THR A 366 8.14 8.64 5.84
N ARG A 367 9.38 8.92 6.23
CA ARG A 367 10.46 7.95 6.36
C ARG A 367 11.02 8.07 7.77
N TRP A 368 11.05 6.94 8.47
CA TRP A 368 11.70 6.80 9.77
C TRP A 368 11.10 7.70 10.86
N LEU A 369 9.80 7.93 10.79
CA LEU A 369 9.02 8.51 11.89
C LEU A 369 8.70 7.40 12.88
N GLN A 370 8.93 7.63 14.19
CA GLN A 370 8.55 6.63 15.21
C GLN A 370 7.10 6.18 14.95
N PRO A 371 6.83 4.89 14.70
CA PRO A 371 5.51 4.45 14.22
C PRO A 371 4.33 4.86 15.10
N SER A 372 4.50 4.88 16.41
CA SER A 372 3.45 5.31 17.35
C SER A 372 3.09 6.80 17.22
N LYS A 373 3.88 7.58 16.49
CA LYS A 373 3.69 9.03 16.34
C LYS A 373 2.95 9.43 15.07
N ILE A 374 2.58 8.48 14.21
CA ILE A 374 1.91 8.83 12.95
C ILE A 374 0.55 9.51 13.18
N LYS A 375 -0.26 9.02 14.12
CA LYS A 375 -1.56 9.63 14.47
C LYS A 375 -1.39 11.10 14.86
N GLU A 376 -0.49 11.35 15.82
CA GLU A 376 -0.24 12.71 16.31
C GLU A 376 0.30 13.62 15.21
N PHE A 377 1.20 13.11 14.37
CA PHE A 377 1.72 13.84 13.21
C PHE A 377 0.60 14.26 12.25
N MET A 378 -0.28 13.31 11.89
CA MET A 378 -1.39 13.60 11.00
C MET A 378 -2.40 14.58 11.63
N GLN A 379 -2.62 14.50 12.95
CA GLN A 379 -3.47 15.47 13.67
C GLN A 379 -2.87 16.87 13.62
N LYS A 380 -1.54 16.99 13.76
CA LYS A 380 -0.86 18.31 13.64
C LYS A 380 -1.02 18.88 12.22
N ILE A 381 -0.88 18.05 11.20
CA ILE A 381 -1.13 18.49 9.80
C ILE A 381 -2.58 18.98 9.68
N ASN A 382 -3.54 18.19 10.20
CA ASN A 382 -4.97 18.54 10.13
C ASN A 382 -5.24 19.91 10.82
N THR A 383 -4.58 20.16 11.94
CA THR A 383 -4.70 21.45 12.64
C THR A 383 -4.16 22.62 11.79
N ALA A 384 -3.18 22.37 10.94
CA ALA A 384 -2.67 23.39 10.03
C ALA A 384 -3.64 23.68 8.87
N LEU A 385 -4.50 22.72 8.52
CA LEU A 385 -5.46 22.86 7.43
C LEU A 385 -6.70 23.65 7.85
N HIS A 386 -7.00 23.72 9.17
CA HIS A 386 -8.21 24.32 9.76
C HIS A 386 -7.86 25.31 10.86
#